data_f5153a3e8ae226aba628e3e5d8a1725a
#
_entry.id   f5153a3e8ae226aba628e3e5d8a1725a
#
_cell.length_a   1.000
_cell.length_b   1.000
_cell.length_c   1.000
_cell.angle_alpha   90.00
_cell.angle_beta   90.00
_cell.angle_gamma   90.00
#
_symmetry.space_group_name_H-M   'P 1'
#
loop_
_entity.id
_entity.type
_entity.pdbx_description
1 polymer ?
#
loop_
_entity_poly.entity_id
_entity_poly.type
_entity_poly.pdbx_seq_one_letter_code
_entity_poly.pdbx_strand_id
1 'polypeptide(L)'
;VSKADSKGADSVQLSLEVSFVKNISDKTDADLTVNTENGKVTLDQETIKTVLAEAKGATITLEVSKVSKPTEVQKKAAGANGHLLKLTIKSGDKVISDFNKGKVKVVAEIVSKLLDKKVAAIHIADDGKIEQLAGKVLTIGGKKYYEFTTPHFSTFALVDADELGLDVAEEPQTDVKALTAKLTPVA
;
A
#
# COMPACT_ATOMS: atom_id res chain seq x y z
N VAL A 1 3.54 12.09 -11.73
CA VAL A 1 2.60 11.97 -10.61
C VAL A 1 1.20 12.28 -11.12
N SER A 2 0.42 11.26 -11.41
CA SER A 2 -1.00 11.42 -11.75
C SER A 2 -1.81 11.37 -10.46
N LYS A 3 -2.58 12.40 -10.18
CA LYS A 3 -3.55 12.43 -9.10
C LYS A 3 -4.86 11.91 -9.66
N ALA A 4 -5.32 10.77 -9.19
CA ALA A 4 -6.66 10.30 -9.51
C ALA A 4 -7.66 11.05 -8.63
N ASP A 5 -8.48 11.89 -9.23
CA ASP A 5 -9.54 12.60 -8.53
C ASP A 5 -10.76 11.68 -8.34
N SER A 6 -10.89 11.15 -7.13
CA SER A 6 -12.06 10.35 -6.75
C SER A 6 -12.41 10.56 -5.28
N LYS A 7 -12.85 11.78 -4.93
CA LYS A 7 -13.33 12.08 -3.57
C LYS A 7 -14.43 11.11 -3.15
N GLY A 8 -14.13 10.29 -2.13
CA GLY A 8 -15.08 9.39 -1.51
C GLY A 8 -15.34 8.09 -2.26
N ALA A 9 -14.53 7.73 -3.25
CA ALA A 9 -14.67 6.44 -3.93
C ALA A 9 -14.06 5.29 -3.10
N ASP A 10 -14.79 4.18 -3.00
CA ASP A 10 -14.28 2.95 -2.37
C ASP A 10 -13.14 2.32 -3.15
N SER A 11 -13.00 2.62 -4.45
CA SER A 11 -11.96 2.13 -5.34
C SER A 11 -11.39 3.26 -6.20
N VAL A 12 -10.08 3.29 -6.32
CA VAL A 12 -9.32 4.19 -7.18
C VAL A 12 -8.50 3.38 -8.16
N GLN A 13 -8.65 3.67 -9.45
CA GLN A 13 -7.88 3.03 -10.51
C GLN A 13 -6.99 4.05 -11.22
N LEU A 14 -5.76 3.66 -11.47
CA LEU A 14 -4.83 4.39 -12.33
C LEU A 14 -4.36 3.47 -13.45
N SER A 15 -4.59 3.89 -14.69
CA SER A 15 -4.07 3.19 -15.87
C SER A 15 -2.89 3.95 -16.46
N LEU A 16 -1.80 3.24 -16.70
CA LEU A 16 -0.57 3.74 -17.31
C LEU A 16 -0.26 2.95 -18.58
N GLU A 17 0.23 3.62 -19.61
CA GLU A 17 0.72 2.93 -20.79
C GLU A 17 2.02 2.16 -20.47
N VAL A 18 2.12 0.94 -20.95
CA VAL A 18 3.32 0.09 -20.79
C VAL A 18 4.55 0.79 -21.33
N SER A 19 4.43 1.48 -22.48
CA SER A 19 5.50 2.26 -23.10
C SER A 19 6.02 3.38 -22.18
N PHE A 20 5.13 4.05 -21.47
CA PHE A 20 5.48 5.09 -20.50
C PHE A 20 6.25 4.52 -19.31
N VAL A 21 5.74 3.44 -18.71
CA VAL A 21 6.38 2.78 -17.57
C VAL A 21 7.73 2.20 -17.96
N LYS A 22 7.84 1.61 -19.17
CA LYS A 22 9.09 1.11 -19.72
C LYS A 22 10.11 2.23 -19.92
N ASN A 23 9.72 3.38 -20.47
CA ASN A 23 10.61 4.52 -20.64
C ASN A 23 11.18 5.05 -19.30
N ILE A 24 10.37 5.07 -18.25
CA ILE A 24 10.83 5.44 -16.91
C ILE A 24 11.84 4.42 -16.41
N SER A 25 11.52 3.13 -16.50
CA SER A 25 12.39 2.05 -16.02
C SER A 25 13.73 1.99 -16.76
N ASP A 26 13.74 2.25 -18.08
CA ASP A 26 14.97 2.19 -18.90
C ASP A 26 15.86 3.43 -18.71
N LYS A 27 15.31 4.56 -18.30
CA LYS A 27 16.02 5.86 -18.22
C LYS A 27 16.37 6.29 -16.80
N THR A 28 15.77 5.70 -15.80
CA THR A 28 15.95 6.08 -14.40
C THR A 28 15.94 4.87 -13.49
N ASP A 29 16.61 4.99 -12.34
CA ASP A 29 16.49 4.02 -11.24
C ASP A 29 15.42 4.47 -10.22
N ALA A 30 14.50 5.33 -10.64
CA ALA A 30 13.48 5.89 -9.76
C ALA A 30 12.33 4.91 -9.52
N ASP A 31 11.83 4.89 -8.30
CA ASP A 31 10.61 4.19 -7.94
C ASP A 31 9.37 4.91 -8.50
N LEU A 32 8.33 4.16 -8.80
CA LEU A 32 7.05 4.71 -9.24
C LEU A 32 6.11 4.86 -8.04
N THR A 33 5.76 6.09 -7.71
CA THR A 33 4.82 6.38 -6.64
C THR A 33 3.47 6.85 -7.17
N VAL A 34 2.42 6.19 -6.73
CA VAL A 34 1.03 6.56 -7.01
C VAL A 34 0.36 7.03 -5.72
N ASN A 35 -0.11 8.29 -5.72
CA ASN A 35 -0.88 8.85 -4.62
C ASN A 35 -2.37 8.75 -4.94
N THR A 36 -3.13 8.17 -4.01
CA THR A 36 -4.59 8.10 -4.06
C THR A 36 -5.18 8.62 -2.75
N GLU A 37 -6.47 8.86 -2.71
CA GLU A 37 -7.14 9.22 -1.45
C GLU A 37 -7.16 8.05 -0.44
N ASN A 38 -7.08 6.82 -0.94
CA ASN A 38 -7.04 5.62 -0.10
C ASN A 38 -5.64 5.27 0.41
N GLY A 39 -4.61 5.96 -0.08
CA GLY A 39 -3.23 5.73 0.32
C GLY A 39 -2.23 6.03 -0.78
N LYS A 40 -0.98 5.76 -0.48
CA LYS A 40 0.16 5.94 -1.35
C LYS A 40 0.81 4.59 -1.61
N VAL A 41 1.04 4.29 -2.87
CA VAL A 41 1.67 3.02 -3.29
C VAL A 41 2.94 3.34 -4.05
N THR A 42 4.06 2.77 -3.60
CA THR A 42 5.37 2.93 -4.25
C THR A 42 5.86 1.57 -4.73
N LEU A 43 6.08 1.46 -6.03
CA LEU A 43 6.66 0.31 -6.70
C LEU A 43 8.16 0.53 -6.86
N ASP A 44 8.98 -0.35 -6.32
CA ASP A 44 10.43 -0.32 -6.55
C ASP A 44 10.79 -0.81 -7.96
N GLN A 45 12.04 -0.62 -8.37
CA GLN A 45 12.51 -0.97 -9.71
C GLN A 45 12.35 -2.47 -10.03
N GLU A 46 12.56 -3.35 -9.07
CA GLU A 46 12.38 -4.80 -9.28
C GLU A 46 10.90 -5.16 -9.51
N THR A 47 9.99 -4.51 -8.78
CA THR A 47 8.54 -4.63 -9.01
C THR A 47 8.17 -4.12 -10.40
N ILE A 48 8.66 -2.94 -10.80
CA ILE A 48 8.40 -2.35 -12.13
C ILE A 48 8.87 -3.29 -13.24
N LYS A 49 10.08 -3.84 -13.14
CA LYS A 49 10.61 -4.82 -14.11
C LYS A 49 9.76 -6.08 -14.19
N THR A 50 9.33 -6.60 -13.04
CA THR A 50 8.44 -7.78 -12.99
C THR A 50 7.08 -7.48 -13.65
N VAL A 51 6.47 -6.35 -13.34
CA VAL A 51 5.20 -5.93 -13.94
C VAL A 51 5.32 -5.76 -15.45
N LEU A 52 6.41 -5.15 -15.93
CA LEU A 52 6.68 -5.00 -17.37
C LEU A 52 6.89 -6.34 -18.07
N ALA A 53 7.63 -7.26 -17.44
CA ALA A 53 7.87 -8.61 -18.00
C ALA A 53 6.59 -9.44 -18.11
N GLU A 54 5.67 -9.25 -17.15
CA GLU A 54 4.39 -9.96 -17.08
C GLU A 54 3.26 -9.28 -17.87
N ALA A 55 3.46 -8.04 -18.32
CA ALA A 55 2.46 -7.26 -19.03
C ALA A 55 2.07 -7.92 -20.35
N LYS A 56 0.76 -8.10 -20.58
CA LYS A 56 0.19 -8.68 -21.80
C LYS A 56 -0.65 -7.70 -22.61
N GLY A 57 -0.74 -6.46 -22.23
CA GLY A 57 -1.52 -5.42 -22.90
C GLY A 57 -0.74 -4.14 -23.07
N ALA A 58 -1.37 -3.15 -23.68
CA ALA A 58 -0.79 -1.82 -23.87
C ALA A 58 -0.80 -0.98 -22.58
N THR A 59 -1.61 -1.36 -21.58
CA THR A 59 -1.79 -0.64 -20.33
C THR A 59 -1.56 -1.52 -19.11
N ILE A 60 -1.09 -0.88 -18.04
CA ILE A 60 -1.02 -1.42 -16.69
C ILE A 60 -2.00 -0.63 -15.84
N THR A 61 -2.91 -1.31 -15.17
CA THR A 61 -3.88 -0.69 -14.26
C THR A 61 -3.57 -1.07 -12.83
N LEU A 62 -3.30 -0.07 -12.00
CA LEU A 62 -3.19 -0.19 -10.55
C LEU A 62 -4.54 0.17 -9.93
N GLU A 63 -5.08 -0.69 -9.10
CA GLU A 63 -6.29 -0.44 -8.34
C GLU A 63 -6.01 -0.52 -6.84
N VAL A 64 -6.46 0.48 -6.11
CA VAL A 64 -6.46 0.53 -4.64
C VAL A 64 -7.91 0.71 -4.19
N SER A 65 -8.45 -0.27 -3.49
CA SER A 65 -9.85 -0.23 -3.04
C SER A 65 -9.98 -0.55 -1.55
N LYS A 66 -10.97 0.10 -0.91
CA LYS A 66 -11.44 -0.30 0.41
C LYS A 66 -12.38 -1.48 0.26
N VAL A 67 -12.25 -2.48 1.11
CA VAL A 67 -13.18 -3.61 1.13
C VAL A 67 -14.37 -3.25 2.01
N SER A 68 -15.45 -2.76 1.40
CA SER A 68 -16.66 -2.34 2.10
C SER A 68 -17.57 -3.51 2.50
N LYS A 69 -17.46 -4.64 1.80
CA LYS A 69 -18.20 -5.88 2.07
C LYS A 69 -17.25 -7.06 2.23
N PRO A 70 -16.53 -7.14 3.35
CA PRO A 70 -15.60 -8.24 3.57
C PRO A 70 -16.34 -9.58 3.73
N THR A 71 -15.71 -10.66 3.29
CA THR A 71 -16.18 -12.01 3.55
C THR A 71 -16.10 -12.36 5.04
N GLU A 72 -16.77 -13.40 5.49
CA GLU A 72 -16.69 -13.84 6.90
C GLU A 72 -15.26 -14.24 7.29
N VAL A 73 -14.51 -14.82 6.35
CA VAL A 73 -13.10 -15.16 6.53
C VAL A 73 -12.26 -13.89 6.75
N GLN A 74 -12.47 -12.88 5.93
CA GLN A 74 -11.76 -11.60 6.04
C GLN A 74 -12.12 -10.85 7.33
N LYS A 75 -13.41 -10.83 7.72
CA LYS A 75 -13.85 -10.23 8.99
C LYS A 75 -13.19 -10.88 10.19
N LYS A 76 -13.16 -12.22 10.21
CA LYS A 76 -12.54 -12.99 11.29
C LYS A 76 -11.04 -12.72 11.36
N ALA A 77 -10.36 -12.68 10.22
CA ALA A 77 -8.92 -12.44 10.13
C ALA A 77 -8.52 -11.03 10.55
N ALA A 78 -9.34 -10.03 10.21
CA ALA A 78 -9.04 -8.62 10.47
C ALA A 78 -9.48 -8.14 11.86
N GLY A 79 -10.33 -8.89 12.56
CA GLY A 79 -10.91 -8.48 13.83
C GLY A 79 -11.96 -7.38 13.71
N ALA A 80 -12.53 -6.96 14.84
CA ALA A 80 -13.62 -5.99 14.88
C ALA A 80 -13.20 -4.58 14.39
N ASN A 81 -11.93 -4.22 14.61
CA ASN A 81 -11.38 -2.91 14.26
C ASN A 81 -10.64 -2.91 12.91
N GLY A 82 -10.55 -4.04 12.22
CA GLY A 82 -9.81 -4.16 10.98
C GLY A 82 -10.30 -3.22 9.88
N HIS A 83 -9.34 -2.60 9.18
CA HIS A 83 -9.58 -1.79 7.99
C HIS A 83 -8.96 -2.49 6.79
N LEU A 84 -9.81 -3.04 5.91
CA LEU A 84 -9.38 -3.87 4.81
C LEU A 84 -9.17 -3.06 3.54
N LEU A 85 -8.06 -3.36 2.86
CA LEU A 85 -7.66 -2.78 1.58
C LEU A 85 -7.36 -3.90 0.59
N LYS A 86 -7.74 -3.70 -0.65
CA LYS A 86 -7.37 -4.59 -1.76
C LYS A 86 -6.54 -3.82 -2.76
N LEU A 87 -5.39 -4.37 -3.12
CA LEU A 87 -4.50 -3.84 -4.13
C LEU A 87 -4.40 -4.83 -5.29
N THR A 88 -4.52 -4.33 -6.49
CA THR A 88 -4.49 -5.15 -7.70
C THR A 88 -3.71 -4.43 -8.80
N ILE A 89 -2.83 -5.16 -9.48
CA ILE A 89 -2.22 -4.73 -10.75
C ILE A 89 -2.72 -5.66 -11.85
N LYS A 90 -3.15 -5.08 -12.96
CA LYS A 90 -3.60 -5.80 -14.15
C LYS A 90 -2.91 -5.27 -15.41
N SER A 91 -2.67 -6.15 -16.36
CA SER A 91 -2.32 -5.79 -17.72
C SER A 91 -3.17 -6.61 -18.68
N GLY A 92 -4.11 -5.96 -19.38
CA GLY A 92 -5.20 -6.65 -20.05
C GLY A 92 -6.04 -7.47 -19.05
N ASP A 93 -6.27 -8.73 -19.34
CA ASP A 93 -7.01 -9.66 -18.47
C ASP A 93 -6.11 -10.34 -17.41
N LYS A 94 -4.79 -10.10 -17.47
CA LYS A 94 -3.84 -10.72 -16.56
C LYS A 94 -3.70 -9.91 -15.26
N VAL A 95 -3.93 -10.56 -14.14
CA VAL A 95 -3.60 -10.05 -12.79
C VAL A 95 -2.14 -10.39 -12.50
N ILE A 96 -1.38 -9.39 -12.05
CA ILE A 96 0.01 -9.52 -11.62
C ILE A 96 0.04 -9.30 -10.12
N SER A 97 0.27 -10.36 -9.36
CA SER A 97 0.17 -10.34 -7.90
C SER A 97 1.49 -10.65 -7.18
N ASP A 98 2.42 -11.30 -7.85
CA ASP A 98 3.73 -11.65 -7.31
C ASP A 98 4.81 -10.81 -8.00
N PHE A 99 5.68 -10.19 -7.22
CA PHE A 99 6.72 -9.28 -7.72
C PHE A 99 8.12 -9.86 -7.61
N ASN A 100 8.24 -11.17 -7.40
CA ASN A 100 9.51 -11.89 -7.23
C ASN A 100 10.36 -11.28 -6.10
N LYS A 101 11.43 -10.56 -6.48
CA LYS A 101 12.31 -9.85 -5.54
C LYS A 101 11.85 -8.42 -5.24
N GLY A 102 10.85 -7.92 -5.99
CA GLY A 102 10.32 -6.59 -5.84
C GLY A 102 9.57 -6.41 -4.53
N LYS A 103 9.55 -5.18 -4.04
CA LYS A 103 8.82 -4.79 -2.83
C LYS A 103 7.99 -3.56 -3.11
N VAL A 104 6.73 -3.62 -2.70
CA VAL A 104 5.81 -2.50 -2.78
C VAL A 104 5.63 -1.91 -1.40
N LYS A 105 5.82 -0.61 -1.30
CA LYS A 105 5.57 0.16 -0.09
C LYS A 105 4.17 0.78 -0.17
N VAL A 106 3.37 0.55 0.86
CA VAL A 106 2.01 1.09 0.97
C VAL A 106 1.93 1.97 2.20
N VAL A 107 1.38 3.17 2.02
CA VAL A 107 1.07 4.10 3.12
C VAL A 107 -0.44 4.31 3.13
N ALA A 108 -1.12 3.88 4.17
CA ALA A 108 -2.56 4.01 4.32
C ALA A 108 -2.92 4.82 5.57
N GLU A 109 -3.96 5.66 5.48
CA GLU A 109 -4.43 6.43 6.63
C GLU A 109 -4.97 5.49 7.71
N ILE A 110 -4.58 5.74 8.96
CA ILE A 110 -5.11 5.03 10.12
C ILE A 110 -6.51 5.58 10.40
N VAL A 111 -7.52 4.74 10.18
CA VAL A 111 -8.92 5.13 10.40
C VAL A 111 -9.23 5.37 11.89
N SER A 112 -10.27 6.16 12.17
CA SER A 112 -10.60 6.62 13.52
C SER A 112 -10.68 5.51 14.58
N LYS A 113 -11.23 4.35 14.23
CA LYS A 113 -11.35 3.20 15.14
C LYS A 113 -10.01 2.54 15.53
N LEU A 114 -8.92 2.88 14.83
CA LEU A 114 -7.58 2.37 15.07
C LEU A 114 -6.61 3.42 15.64
N LEU A 115 -7.02 4.69 15.77
CA LEU A 115 -6.12 5.79 16.16
C LEU A 115 -5.51 5.61 17.55
N ASP A 116 -6.25 5.00 18.49
CA ASP A 116 -5.81 4.76 19.86
C ASP A 116 -5.34 3.31 20.09
N LYS A 117 -5.12 2.57 19.01
CA LYS A 117 -4.72 1.16 19.05
C LYS A 117 -3.28 0.98 18.62
N LYS A 118 -2.70 -0.15 18.98
CA LYS A 118 -1.46 -0.64 18.37
C LYS A 118 -1.78 -1.19 16.99
N VAL A 119 -1.38 -0.48 15.97
CA VAL A 119 -1.70 -0.84 14.59
C VAL A 119 -0.63 -1.78 14.03
N ALA A 120 -1.08 -2.84 13.40
CA ALA A 120 -0.25 -3.71 12.56
C ALA A 120 -0.85 -3.82 11.16
N ALA A 121 -0.04 -4.17 10.18
CA ALA A 121 -0.50 -4.55 8.85
C ALA A 121 -0.40 -6.06 8.67
N ILE A 122 -1.44 -6.65 8.10
CA ILE A 122 -1.48 -8.06 7.75
C ILE A 122 -1.90 -8.26 6.30
N HIS A 123 -1.36 -9.31 5.69
CA HIS A 123 -1.91 -9.91 4.49
C HIS A 123 -2.91 -11.00 4.87
N ILE A 124 -4.02 -11.07 4.17
CA ILE A 124 -5.06 -12.09 4.38
C ILE A 124 -5.17 -12.92 3.12
N ALA A 125 -4.80 -14.19 3.21
CA ALA A 125 -4.98 -15.16 2.14
C ALA A 125 -6.45 -15.58 1.99
N ASP A 126 -6.80 -16.17 0.86
CA ASP A 126 -8.18 -16.61 0.56
C ASP A 126 -8.68 -17.69 1.56
N ASP A 127 -7.78 -18.48 2.11
CA ASP A 127 -8.08 -19.47 3.15
C ASP A 127 -8.17 -18.89 4.57
N GLY A 128 -7.96 -17.57 4.72
CA GLY A 128 -8.01 -16.86 5.99
C GLY A 128 -6.70 -16.87 6.79
N LYS A 129 -5.63 -17.44 6.26
CA LYS A 129 -4.31 -17.31 6.87
C LYS A 129 -3.85 -15.88 6.83
N ILE A 130 -3.25 -15.44 7.92
CA ILE A 130 -2.69 -14.11 8.06
C ILE A 130 -1.17 -14.17 8.07
N GLU A 131 -0.56 -13.17 7.43
CA GLU A 131 0.86 -12.91 7.47
C GLU A 131 1.06 -11.47 7.94
N GLN A 132 1.79 -11.29 9.02
CA GLN A 132 2.13 -9.95 9.51
C GLN A 132 3.21 -9.34 8.63
N LEU A 133 2.99 -8.10 8.19
CA LEU A 133 3.90 -7.36 7.34
C LEU A 133 4.72 -6.37 8.18
N ALA A 134 5.98 -6.20 7.80
CA ALA A 134 6.82 -5.18 8.41
C ALA A 134 6.29 -3.78 8.09
N GLY A 135 6.18 -2.94 9.11
CA GLY A 135 5.66 -1.59 8.93
C GLY A 135 5.83 -0.71 10.17
N LYS A 136 5.42 0.53 10.04
CA LYS A 136 5.52 1.56 11.09
C LYS A 136 4.45 2.62 10.95
N VAL A 137 4.17 3.30 12.06
CA VAL A 137 3.28 4.48 12.07
C VAL A 137 4.06 5.71 11.60
N LEU A 138 3.44 6.49 10.72
CA LEU A 138 3.91 7.80 10.27
C LEU A 138 2.91 8.87 10.66
N THR A 139 3.41 10.05 11.04
CA THR A 139 2.59 11.24 11.23
C THR A 139 2.95 12.26 10.16
N ILE A 140 1.96 12.62 9.31
CA ILE A 140 2.12 13.56 8.20
C ILE A 140 1.02 14.62 8.31
N GLY A 141 1.41 15.88 8.53
CA GLY A 141 0.43 16.97 8.64
C GLY A 141 -0.60 16.82 9.76
N GLY A 142 -0.23 16.18 10.86
CA GLY A 142 -1.11 15.93 12.00
C GLY A 142 -2.02 14.69 11.86
N LYS A 143 -1.98 14.00 10.73
CA LYS A 143 -2.69 12.73 10.50
C LYS A 143 -1.75 11.54 10.67
N LYS A 144 -2.28 10.44 11.20
CA LYS A 144 -1.54 9.19 11.34
C LYS A 144 -1.79 8.27 10.16
N TYR A 145 -0.70 7.69 9.66
CA TYR A 145 -0.66 6.71 8.59
C TYR A 145 0.13 5.49 9.04
N TYR A 146 -0.14 4.36 8.41
CA TYR A 146 0.67 3.17 8.57
C TYR A 146 1.37 2.85 7.26
N GLU A 147 2.70 2.76 7.29
CA GLU A 147 3.53 2.33 6.17
C GLU A 147 3.88 0.86 6.34
N PHE A 148 3.64 0.06 5.32
CA PHE A 148 4.07 -1.33 5.29
C PHE A 148 4.63 -1.71 3.92
N THR A 149 5.37 -2.80 3.89
CA THR A 149 6.00 -3.32 2.68
C THR A 149 5.52 -4.73 2.41
N THR A 150 5.21 -5.04 1.14
CA THR A 150 4.75 -6.35 0.71
C THR A 150 5.42 -6.80 -0.59
N PRO A 151 5.75 -8.10 -0.74
CA PRO A 151 6.29 -8.65 -1.99
C PRO A 151 5.20 -9.06 -3.00
N HIS A 152 3.94 -8.95 -2.64
CA HIS A 152 2.81 -9.35 -3.48
C HIS A 152 1.58 -8.47 -3.22
N PHE A 153 0.64 -8.47 -4.16
CA PHE A 153 -0.66 -7.82 -3.99
C PHE A 153 -1.78 -8.82 -3.74
N SER A 154 -2.67 -8.46 -2.84
CA SER A 154 -3.86 -9.21 -2.46
C SER A 154 -4.77 -8.34 -1.58
N THR A 155 -5.39 -8.96 -0.59
CA THR A 155 -6.14 -8.30 0.47
C THR A 155 -5.25 -8.07 1.68
N PHE A 156 -5.23 -6.84 2.16
CA PHE A 156 -4.50 -6.40 3.35
C PHE A 156 -5.45 -5.81 4.37
N ALA A 157 -5.04 -5.78 5.62
CA ALA A 157 -5.76 -5.06 6.65
C ALA A 157 -4.79 -4.32 7.57
N LEU A 158 -5.18 -3.12 7.98
CA LEU A 158 -4.68 -2.50 9.20
C LEU A 158 -5.54 -2.99 10.35
N VAL A 159 -4.93 -3.49 11.40
CA VAL A 159 -5.61 -4.21 12.48
C VAL A 159 -5.16 -3.71 13.84
N ASP A 160 -5.98 -3.96 14.86
CA ASP A 160 -5.58 -3.83 16.26
C ASP A 160 -4.70 -5.05 16.63
N ALA A 161 -3.41 -4.78 16.83
CA ALA A 161 -2.44 -5.84 17.11
C ALA A 161 -2.73 -6.56 18.43
N ASP A 162 -3.21 -5.84 19.44
CA ASP A 162 -3.55 -6.42 20.73
C ASP A 162 -4.77 -7.37 20.63
N GLU A 163 -5.77 -7.01 19.78
CA GLU A 163 -6.93 -7.86 19.51
C GLU A 163 -6.54 -9.20 18.87
N LEU A 164 -5.55 -9.18 17.99
CA LEU A 164 -5.11 -10.38 17.26
C LEU A 164 -3.89 -11.06 17.89
N GLY A 165 -3.37 -10.56 19.01
CA GLY A 165 -2.18 -11.13 19.65
C GLY A 165 -0.91 -11.01 18.83
N LEU A 166 -0.77 -9.94 18.06
CA LEU A 166 0.39 -9.69 17.22
C LEU A 166 1.42 -8.82 17.95
N ASP A 167 2.69 -9.17 17.79
CA ASP A 167 3.78 -8.37 18.32
C ASP A 167 4.07 -7.20 17.35
N VAL A 168 3.99 -5.98 17.87
CA VAL A 168 4.40 -4.77 17.14
C VAL A 168 5.62 -4.20 17.85
N ALA A 169 6.75 -4.13 17.14
CA ALA A 169 7.90 -3.39 17.63
C ALA A 169 7.49 -1.91 17.78
N GLU A 170 7.67 -1.35 18.97
CA GLU A 170 7.53 0.09 19.19
C GLU A 170 8.69 0.81 18.50
N GLU A 171 8.56 1.06 17.18
CA GLU A 171 9.48 1.97 16.52
C GLU A 171 9.12 3.42 16.86
N PRO A 172 10.10 4.28 17.10
CA PRO A 172 9.84 5.69 17.39
C PRO A 172 9.09 6.32 16.21
N GLN A 173 7.98 6.99 16.52
CA GLN A 173 7.19 7.74 15.54
C GLN A 173 8.09 8.76 14.85
N THR A 174 8.33 8.59 13.56
CA THR A 174 9.08 9.58 12.79
C THR A 174 8.12 10.70 12.41
N ASP A 175 8.22 11.83 13.09
CA ASP A 175 7.53 13.07 12.70
C ASP A 175 8.26 13.66 11.48
N VAL A 176 7.67 13.49 10.30
CA VAL A 176 8.23 13.99 9.04
C VAL A 176 8.33 15.52 9.02
N LYS A 177 7.53 16.21 9.83
CA LYS A 177 7.56 17.67 9.96
C LYS A 177 8.83 18.16 10.65
N ALA A 178 9.39 17.40 11.61
CA ALA A 178 10.64 17.71 12.28
C ALA A 178 11.87 17.52 11.38
N LEU A 179 11.82 16.60 10.42
CA LEU A 179 12.88 16.36 9.44
C LEU A 179 12.98 17.46 8.39
N THR A 180 11.86 18.06 7.98
CA THR A 180 11.84 19.17 7.01
C THR A 180 12.40 20.47 7.60
N ALA A 181 12.26 20.69 8.90
CA ALA A 181 12.80 21.87 9.59
C ALA A 181 14.33 21.84 9.75
N LYS A 182 14.98 20.67 9.68
CA LYS A 182 16.43 20.51 9.77
C LYS A 182 17.18 20.66 8.44
N LEU A 183 16.46 20.80 7.33
CA LEU A 183 17.01 20.95 5.98
C LEU A 183 16.98 22.40 5.49
N THR A 184 16.96 23.40 6.37
CA THR A 184 17.20 24.79 5.99
C THR A 184 18.63 24.92 5.51
N PRO A 185 18.88 25.34 4.24
CA PRO A 185 20.24 25.53 3.75
C PRO A 185 20.89 26.63 4.57
N VAL A 186 22.09 26.35 5.04
CA VAL A 186 22.98 27.38 5.55
C VAL A 186 23.33 28.27 4.36
N ALA A 187 22.90 29.51 4.42
CA ALA A 187 23.27 30.51 3.42
C ALA A 187 24.78 30.76 3.45
#